data_26fa358f4fb76dc9f6f3c1b3b21e4cc8
#
_entry.id   26fa358f4fb76dc9f6f3c1b3b21e4cc8
#
_cell.length_a   1.000
_cell.length_b   1.000
_cell.length_c   1.000
_cell.angle_alpha   90.00
_cell.angle_beta   90.00
_cell.angle_gamma   90.00
#
_symmetry.space_group_name_H-M   'P 1'
#
loop_
_entity.id
_entity.type
_entity.pdbx_description
1 polymer ?
#
loop_
_entity_poly.entity_id
_entity_poly.type
_entity_poly.pdbx_seq_one_letter_code
_entity_poly.pdbx_strand_id
1 'polypeptide(L)'
;MKMVRLMAFVAAVAFSYIAHAQAEIDWQVTVQADGGHNAFTDLIRWKDNYYVCFRQGEHHLSMDGVIQVMRSKDMQTWEPCGTVRTHGDDRDPHFAATDDRLFVFFGVWDLQFGSGAGLPDRGRVRSHAAFSDDGETWSKVSGLFEPGWWLWRVRYHDGAFYSLAYTAVRPRPKSRETLLVRSTDGLKWDRVSSVTNERMCGEADMRFNDDGSMWLISRTGDEAGDAARFDSDPTRKTWTRRDMGTLIHAPAIVNWGDRLFVAGRGRTDGNYNTQLWEIDDASVTPLITLPSGGDTSYPGLLIDPDADPDGPPAFFITWYSQHEANDRHESNIYAARITLTQ
;
A
#
# COMPACT_ATOMS: atom_id res chain seq x y z
N MET A 1 -45.70 -39.47 -50.24
CA MET A 1 -44.78 -39.58 -49.12
C MET A 1 -43.56 -38.66 -49.34
N LYS A 2 -43.55 -37.44 -48.69
CA LYS A 2 -42.44 -36.49 -48.83
C LYS A 2 -41.60 -36.65 -47.58
N MET A 3 -40.33 -37.06 -47.72
CA MET A 3 -39.33 -37.12 -46.64
C MET A 3 -38.81 -35.69 -46.37
N VAL A 4 -39.08 -35.19 -45.19
CA VAL A 4 -38.46 -33.95 -44.68
C VAL A 4 -37.13 -34.34 -44.03
N ARG A 5 -36.03 -33.85 -44.59
CA ARG A 5 -34.70 -33.93 -43.98
C ARG A 5 -34.55 -32.81 -42.96
N LEU A 6 -34.42 -33.18 -41.70
CA LEU A 6 -34.07 -32.28 -40.59
C LEU A 6 -32.57 -32.05 -40.60
N MET A 7 -32.09 -30.86 -40.92
CA MET A 7 -30.70 -30.45 -40.73
C MET A 7 -30.53 -29.94 -39.28
N ALA A 8 -29.76 -30.64 -38.47
CA ALA A 8 -29.34 -30.16 -37.17
C ALA A 8 -28.14 -29.21 -37.33
N PHE A 9 -28.33 -27.95 -37.00
CA PHE A 9 -27.22 -26.99 -36.83
C PHE A 9 -26.58 -27.22 -35.47
N VAL A 10 -25.34 -27.71 -35.43
CA VAL A 10 -24.51 -27.70 -34.24
C VAL A 10 -23.80 -26.35 -34.19
N ALA A 11 -24.24 -25.47 -33.31
CA ALA A 11 -23.52 -24.25 -33.00
C ALA A 11 -22.32 -24.60 -32.12
N ALA A 12 -21.11 -24.51 -32.66
CA ALA A 12 -19.87 -24.59 -31.88
C ALA A 12 -19.72 -23.27 -31.09
N VAL A 13 -19.92 -23.34 -29.80
CA VAL A 13 -19.57 -22.24 -28.88
C VAL A 13 -18.05 -22.30 -28.69
N ALA A 14 -17.33 -21.41 -29.36
CA ALA A 14 -15.92 -21.20 -29.11
C ALA A 14 -15.77 -20.51 -27.74
N PHE A 15 -15.37 -21.24 -26.71
CA PHE A 15 -14.87 -20.65 -25.49
C PHE A 15 -13.49 -20.04 -25.80
N SER A 16 -13.44 -18.73 -25.94
CA SER A 16 -12.17 -18.02 -25.92
C SER A 16 -11.61 -18.14 -24.50
N TYR A 17 -10.63 -18.99 -24.31
CA TYR A 17 -9.77 -18.94 -23.14
C TYR A 17 -9.00 -17.64 -23.23
N ILE A 18 -9.38 -16.64 -22.46
CA ILE A 18 -8.53 -15.49 -22.17
C ILE A 18 -7.42 -16.08 -21.30
N ALA A 19 -6.23 -16.25 -21.89
CA ALA A 19 -5.05 -16.55 -21.10
C ALA A 19 -4.83 -15.39 -20.13
N HIS A 20 -5.12 -15.58 -18.85
CA HIS A 20 -4.79 -14.62 -17.84
C HIS A 20 -3.27 -14.59 -17.75
N ALA A 21 -2.70 -13.39 -17.79
CA ALA A 21 -1.28 -13.22 -17.51
C ALA A 21 -1.00 -13.88 -16.15
N GLN A 22 -0.13 -14.87 -16.14
CA GLN A 22 0.36 -15.48 -14.92
C GLN A 22 1.60 -14.71 -14.52
N ALA A 23 1.91 -14.68 -13.25
CA ALA A 23 3.14 -14.12 -12.71
C ALA A 23 3.86 -15.21 -11.92
N GLU A 24 5.18 -15.19 -11.95
CA GLU A 24 6.04 -16.14 -11.24
C GLU A 24 6.93 -15.40 -10.24
N ILE A 25 7.21 -16.05 -9.12
CA ILE A 25 8.21 -15.58 -8.17
C ILE A 25 9.56 -16.11 -8.62
N ASP A 26 10.43 -15.23 -9.11
CA ASP A 26 11.78 -15.59 -9.54
C ASP A 26 12.65 -15.99 -8.35
N TRP A 27 12.55 -15.22 -7.26
CA TRP A 27 13.18 -15.49 -5.99
C TRP A 27 12.42 -14.79 -4.84
N GLN A 28 12.59 -15.32 -3.63
CA GLN A 28 12.08 -14.76 -2.39
C GLN A 28 13.16 -14.86 -1.32
N VAL A 29 13.28 -13.85 -0.47
CA VAL A 29 14.15 -13.83 0.70
C VAL A 29 13.42 -13.32 1.93
N THR A 30 13.88 -13.73 3.10
CA THR A 30 13.48 -13.16 4.37
C THR A 30 14.34 -11.94 4.67
N VAL A 31 13.72 -10.78 4.83
CA VAL A 31 14.38 -9.51 5.17
C VAL A 31 14.60 -9.42 6.67
N GLN A 32 13.58 -9.77 7.48
CA GLN A 32 13.62 -9.71 8.92
C GLN A 32 12.79 -10.85 9.53
N ALA A 33 13.41 -11.58 10.48
CA ALA A 33 12.78 -12.65 11.26
C ALA A 33 13.50 -12.74 12.61
N ASP A 34 12.98 -12.06 13.63
CA ASP A 34 13.62 -11.94 14.95
C ASP A 34 12.70 -12.43 16.09
N GLY A 35 11.56 -13.04 15.74
CA GLY A 35 10.57 -13.50 16.72
C GLY A 35 9.60 -12.40 17.19
N GLY A 36 9.76 -11.16 16.71
CA GLY A 36 8.87 -10.04 16.99
C GLY A 36 7.74 -9.91 15.96
N HIS A 37 6.84 -8.96 16.21
CA HIS A 37 5.83 -8.54 15.25
C HIS A 37 6.42 -7.51 14.29
N ASN A 38 6.91 -7.96 13.14
CA ASN A 38 7.41 -7.13 12.07
C ASN A 38 6.33 -6.96 11.01
N ALA A 39 5.88 -5.73 10.72
CA ALA A 39 4.69 -5.52 9.90
C ALA A 39 4.68 -4.18 9.15
N PHE A 40 3.74 -4.06 8.20
CA PHE A 40 3.44 -2.82 7.49
C PHE A 40 4.65 -2.29 6.73
N THR A 41 4.97 -2.94 5.60
CA THR A 41 6.16 -2.60 4.82
C THR A 41 5.92 -1.47 3.84
N ASP A 42 6.98 -0.77 3.48
CA ASP A 42 7.07 -0.02 2.24
C ASP A 42 8.46 -0.15 1.63
N LEU A 43 8.57 0.07 0.33
CA LEU A 43 9.76 -0.14 -0.46
C LEU A 43 10.00 1.06 -1.37
N ILE A 44 11.25 1.54 -1.41
CA ILE A 44 11.68 2.60 -2.33
C ILE A 44 13.08 2.31 -2.86
N ARG A 45 13.33 2.71 -4.11
CA ARG A 45 14.70 2.90 -4.62
C ARG A 45 15.05 4.37 -4.52
N TRP A 46 16.14 4.70 -3.82
CA TRP A 46 16.64 6.07 -3.71
C TRP A 46 18.15 6.08 -3.88
N LYS A 47 18.61 6.93 -4.81
CA LYS A 47 19.99 6.88 -5.30
C LYS A 47 20.32 5.45 -5.76
N ASP A 48 21.42 4.87 -5.29
CA ASP A 48 21.91 3.55 -5.71
C ASP A 48 21.49 2.40 -4.75
N ASN A 49 20.51 2.64 -3.88
CA ASN A 49 20.08 1.67 -2.90
C ASN A 49 18.57 1.46 -2.93
N TYR A 50 18.16 0.27 -2.51
CA TYR A 50 16.80 -0.06 -2.10
C TYR A 50 16.67 0.12 -0.58
N TYR A 51 15.54 0.63 -0.14
CA TYR A 51 15.21 0.78 1.26
C TYR A 51 13.86 0.16 1.53
N VAL A 52 13.79 -0.64 2.59
CA VAL A 52 12.53 -1.12 3.17
C VAL A 52 12.34 -0.49 4.54
N CYS A 53 11.15 -0.01 4.82
CA CYS A 53 10.74 0.34 6.17
C CYS A 53 9.62 -0.57 6.64
N PHE A 54 9.57 -0.82 7.94
CA PHE A 54 8.52 -1.60 8.58
C PHE A 54 8.41 -1.23 10.05
N ARG A 55 7.26 -1.58 10.66
CA ARG A 55 7.09 -1.52 12.11
C ARG A 55 7.66 -2.78 12.73
N GLN A 56 8.40 -2.64 13.82
CA GLN A 56 8.82 -3.71 14.71
C GLN A 56 8.23 -3.45 16.11
N GLY A 57 7.67 -4.46 16.74
CA GLY A 57 7.13 -4.39 18.09
C GLY A 57 6.84 -5.78 18.63
N GLU A 58 6.44 -5.87 19.89
CA GLU A 58 6.11 -7.15 20.55
C GLU A 58 4.78 -7.74 20.02
N HIS A 59 3.81 -6.88 19.73
CA HIS A 59 2.47 -7.28 19.27
C HIS A 59 1.97 -6.36 18.17
N HIS A 60 0.89 -6.78 17.49
CA HIS A 60 0.22 -5.97 16.45
C HIS A 60 -0.14 -4.55 16.93
N LEU A 61 -0.46 -4.38 18.20
CA LEU A 61 -0.66 -3.11 18.89
C LEU A 61 0.13 -3.14 20.20
N SER A 62 1.20 -2.38 20.28
CA SER A 62 2.05 -2.27 21.47
C SER A 62 2.84 -0.99 21.48
N MET A 63 3.05 -0.42 22.68
CA MET A 63 3.73 0.87 22.87
C MET A 63 5.23 0.85 22.54
N ASP A 64 5.80 -0.32 22.29
CA ASP A 64 7.18 -0.52 21.87
C ASP A 64 7.37 -0.45 20.34
N GLY A 65 6.25 -0.28 19.57
CA GLY A 65 6.29 -0.16 18.13
C GLY A 65 7.25 0.92 17.67
N VAL A 66 8.21 0.57 16.81
CA VAL A 66 9.20 1.49 16.22
C VAL A 66 9.28 1.25 14.72
N ILE A 67 9.72 2.26 13.98
CA ILE A 67 9.98 2.12 12.55
C ILE A 67 11.45 1.72 12.37
N GLN A 68 11.65 0.56 11.77
CA GLN A 68 12.96 0.10 11.29
C GLN A 68 13.12 0.45 9.82
N VAL A 69 14.35 0.80 9.45
CA VAL A 69 14.76 1.02 8.06
C VAL A 69 15.95 0.13 7.76
N MET A 70 15.83 -0.64 6.69
CA MET A 70 16.93 -1.47 6.17
C MET A 70 17.28 -1.05 4.74
N ARG A 71 18.51 -1.30 4.34
CA ARG A 71 19.07 -0.96 3.04
C ARG A 71 19.58 -2.22 2.35
N SER A 72 19.50 -2.21 1.01
CA SER A 72 20.03 -3.26 0.13
C SER A 72 20.58 -2.67 -1.16
N LYS A 73 21.55 -3.36 -1.77
CA LYS A 73 22.04 -3.08 -3.13
C LYS A 73 21.38 -3.95 -4.20
N ASP A 74 20.85 -5.10 -3.79
CA ASP A 74 20.46 -6.20 -4.69
C ASP A 74 19.07 -6.77 -4.40
N MET A 75 18.34 -6.18 -3.45
CA MET A 75 17.05 -6.65 -2.94
C MET A 75 17.10 -8.02 -2.22
N GLN A 76 18.24 -8.67 -2.15
CA GLN A 76 18.41 -10.00 -1.55
C GLN A 76 19.17 -9.97 -0.23
N THR A 77 20.11 -9.05 -0.10
CA THR A 77 20.92 -8.86 1.12
C THR A 77 20.56 -7.55 1.78
N TRP A 78 20.13 -7.58 3.04
CA TRP A 78 19.63 -6.41 3.75
C TRP A 78 20.44 -6.11 5.00
N GLU A 79 20.73 -4.84 5.24
CA GLU A 79 21.41 -4.34 6.44
C GLU A 79 20.60 -3.23 7.13
N PRO A 80 20.52 -3.21 8.46
CA PRO A 80 19.89 -2.10 9.19
C PRO A 80 20.61 -0.78 8.93
N CYS A 81 19.86 0.28 8.65
CA CYS A 81 20.41 1.62 8.42
C CYS A 81 19.67 2.74 9.14
N GLY A 82 18.66 2.41 9.94
CA GLY A 82 17.99 3.42 10.76
C GLY A 82 16.86 2.88 11.62
N THR A 83 16.64 3.57 12.73
CA THR A 83 15.46 3.39 13.59
C THR A 83 14.85 4.75 13.86
N VAL A 84 13.55 4.89 13.61
CA VAL A 84 12.79 6.10 13.87
C VAL A 84 11.75 5.82 14.94
N ARG A 85 11.68 6.66 15.98
CA ARG A 85 10.82 6.41 17.14
C ARG A 85 10.23 7.67 17.72
N THR A 86 8.97 7.55 18.17
CA THR A 86 8.30 8.47 19.09
C THR A 86 8.09 7.83 20.48
N HIS A 87 7.08 8.29 21.22
CA HIS A 87 6.66 7.70 22.49
C HIS A 87 5.39 6.83 22.38
N GLY A 88 4.86 6.66 21.18
CA GLY A 88 3.65 5.88 20.90
C GLY A 88 3.96 4.57 20.18
N ASP A 89 2.91 3.92 19.70
CA ASP A 89 2.99 2.82 18.74
C ASP A 89 3.19 3.42 17.35
N ASP A 90 4.46 3.48 16.90
CA ASP A 90 4.83 3.98 15.58
C ASP A 90 4.55 2.90 14.55
N ARG A 91 3.78 3.23 13.47
CA ARG A 91 3.26 2.21 12.58
C ARG A 91 2.92 2.69 11.18
N ASP A 92 2.69 1.74 10.30
CA ASP A 92 2.31 1.96 8.90
C ASP A 92 3.27 2.96 8.20
N PRO A 93 4.59 2.68 8.18
CA PRO A 93 5.54 3.58 7.56
C PRO A 93 5.45 3.54 6.05
N HIS A 94 5.65 4.70 5.42
CA HIS A 94 5.71 4.86 3.97
C HIS A 94 6.86 5.79 3.58
N PHE A 95 7.53 5.46 2.50
CA PHE A 95 8.57 6.30 1.93
C PHE A 95 8.03 7.29 0.90
N ALA A 96 8.67 8.45 0.83
CA ALA A 96 8.72 9.27 -0.38
C ALA A 96 10.07 9.97 -0.42
N ALA A 97 10.54 10.35 -1.61
CA ALA A 97 11.85 10.97 -1.75
C ALA A 97 11.84 12.10 -2.78
N THR A 98 12.74 13.04 -2.57
CA THR A 98 13.28 13.94 -3.60
C THR A 98 14.65 13.41 -4.00
N ASP A 99 15.31 14.07 -4.96
CA ASP A 99 16.68 13.71 -5.36
C ASP A 99 17.65 13.78 -4.17
N ASP A 100 17.45 14.77 -3.29
CA ASP A 100 18.37 15.06 -2.18
C ASP A 100 17.98 14.43 -0.86
N ARG A 101 16.71 14.00 -0.70
CA ARG A 101 16.17 13.64 0.63
C ARG A 101 15.21 12.45 0.57
N LEU A 102 15.46 11.48 1.45
CA LEU A 102 14.58 10.36 1.72
C LEU A 102 13.75 10.64 2.97
N PHE A 103 12.42 10.55 2.86
CA PHE A 103 11.48 10.69 3.97
C PHE A 103 10.89 9.33 4.34
N VAL A 104 10.67 9.12 5.64
CA VAL A 104 9.76 8.10 6.16
C VAL A 104 8.59 8.80 6.86
N PHE A 105 7.38 8.54 6.37
CA PHE A 105 6.11 9.02 6.92
C PHE A 105 5.44 7.87 7.67
N PHE A 106 4.88 8.12 8.83
CA PHE A 106 4.26 7.08 9.64
C PHE A 106 3.18 7.65 10.56
N GLY A 107 2.26 6.77 10.98
CA GLY A 107 1.26 7.11 11.99
C GLY A 107 1.73 6.73 13.38
N VAL A 108 1.24 7.42 14.37
CA VAL A 108 1.50 7.14 15.79
C VAL A 108 0.18 6.98 16.53
N TRP A 109 0.05 5.86 17.24
CA TRP A 109 -1.04 5.65 18.19
C TRP A 109 -0.52 5.79 19.60
N ASP A 110 -1.10 6.71 20.36
CA ASP A 110 -0.85 6.80 21.79
C ASP A 110 -1.83 5.91 22.55
N LEU A 111 -1.36 4.71 22.91
CA LEU A 111 -2.15 3.70 23.59
C LEU A 111 -2.25 3.91 25.11
N GLN A 112 -1.49 4.86 25.69
CA GLN A 112 -1.50 5.13 27.15
C GLN A 112 -2.86 5.65 27.63
N PHE A 113 -3.60 6.31 26.75
CA PHE A 113 -4.94 6.80 27.05
C PHE A 113 -6.00 5.73 26.78
N GLY A 114 -5.87 4.58 27.40
CA GLY A 114 -6.72 3.41 27.23
C GLY A 114 -8.19 3.68 26.87
N SER A 115 -8.87 2.73 26.29
CA SER A 115 -10.24 2.80 25.75
C SER A 115 -11.35 3.19 26.76
N GLY A 116 -11.02 3.53 27.98
CA GLY A 116 -11.96 3.89 29.07
C GLY A 116 -11.96 5.35 29.51
N ALA A 117 -11.08 6.19 29.01
CA ALA A 117 -10.87 7.52 29.60
C ALA A 117 -11.79 8.66 29.10
N GLY A 118 -12.80 8.36 28.26
CA GLY A 118 -13.80 9.37 27.84
C GLY A 118 -13.27 10.58 27.06
N LEU A 119 -11.98 10.62 26.78
CA LEU A 119 -11.37 11.70 26.00
C LEU A 119 -11.62 11.49 24.50
N PRO A 120 -11.89 12.56 23.74
CA PRO A 120 -12.05 12.45 22.30
C PRO A 120 -10.74 11.93 21.69
N ASP A 121 -10.83 10.84 20.93
CA ASP A 121 -9.69 10.13 20.32
C ASP A 121 -8.84 10.96 19.34
N ARG A 122 -9.23 12.21 19.05
CA ARG A 122 -8.55 13.10 18.11
C ARG A 122 -7.11 13.45 18.48
N GLY A 123 -6.75 13.35 19.76
CA GLY A 123 -5.39 13.59 20.22
C GLY A 123 -4.46 12.39 20.22
N ARG A 124 -5.00 11.19 20.01
CA ARG A 124 -4.26 9.92 20.14
C ARG A 124 -3.59 9.43 18.87
N VAL A 125 -4.03 9.94 17.73
CA VAL A 125 -3.50 9.63 16.42
C VAL A 125 -2.91 10.86 15.79
N ARG A 126 -1.72 10.75 15.26
CA ARG A 126 -1.09 11.80 14.46
C ARG A 126 -0.09 11.18 13.50
N SER A 127 -0.01 11.74 12.30
CA SER A 127 1.06 11.42 11.38
C SER A 127 2.34 12.16 11.72
N HIS A 128 3.45 11.52 11.47
CA HIS A 128 4.80 12.02 11.71
C HIS A 128 5.70 11.73 10.52
N ALA A 129 6.82 12.42 10.44
CA ALA A 129 7.90 12.10 9.51
C ALA A 129 9.27 12.30 10.15
N ALA A 130 10.22 11.54 9.64
CA ALA A 130 11.64 11.83 9.72
C ALA A 130 12.22 11.78 8.31
N PHE A 131 13.38 12.39 8.11
CA PHE A 131 14.07 12.38 6.83
C PHE A 131 15.56 12.16 6.99
N SER A 132 16.19 11.75 5.90
CA SER A 132 17.63 11.54 5.80
C SER A 132 18.14 12.12 4.47
N ASP A 133 19.30 12.78 4.51
CA ASP A 133 19.98 13.30 3.31
C ASP A 133 21.03 12.29 2.76
N ASP A 134 21.40 11.30 3.57
CA ASP A 134 22.39 10.26 3.26
C ASP A 134 21.84 8.81 3.27
N GLY A 135 20.62 8.60 3.79
CA GLY A 135 20.00 7.29 3.94
C GLY A 135 20.42 6.52 5.22
N GLU A 136 21.23 7.13 6.06
CA GLU A 136 21.78 6.52 7.29
C GLU A 136 21.48 7.36 8.53
N THR A 137 21.64 8.69 8.42
CA THR A 137 21.42 9.63 9.53
C THR A 137 20.01 10.21 9.41
N TRP A 138 19.16 9.90 10.39
CA TRP A 138 17.76 10.35 10.41
C TRP A 138 17.57 11.59 11.27
N SER A 139 16.75 12.51 10.78
CA SER A 139 16.36 13.71 11.49
C SER A 139 15.55 13.39 12.76
N LYS A 140 15.36 14.40 13.61
CA LYS A 140 14.33 14.33 14.65
C LYS A 140 12.96 14.20 14.01
N VAL A 141 12.09 13.41 14.65
CA VAL A 141 10.71 13.22 14.24
C VAL A 141 9.92 14.53 14.36
N SER A 142 9.16 14.83 13.32
CA SER A 142 8.26 15.98 13.26
C SER A 142 6.82 15.51 13.12
N GLY A 143 5.92 16.09 13.93
CA GLY A 143 4.48 15.84 13.78
C GLY A 143 3.94 16.59 12.57
N LEU A 144 3.13 15.91 11.77
CA LEU A 144 2.54 16.40 10.54
C LEU A 144 1.06 16.71 10.71
N PHE A 145 0.58 17.68 9.93
CA PHE A 145 -0.82 18.02 9.82
C PHE A 145 -1.52 18.17 11.19
N GLU A 146 -2.84 17.98 11.24
CA GLU A 146 -3.63 18.14 12.45
C GLU A 146 -3.69 16.82 13.27
N PRO A 147 -3.72 16.88 14.62
CA PRO A 147 -4.01 15.71 15.44
C PRO A 147 -5.34 15.06 15.07
N GLY A 148 -5.42 13.74 15.13
CA GLY A 148 -6.59 12.94 14.75
C GLY A 148 -6.66 12.60 13.26
N TRP A 149 -5.69 13.06 12.47
CA TRP A 149 -5.57 12.74 11.07
C TRP A 149 -4.42 11.79 10.81
N TRP A 150 -4.66 10.83 9.90
CA TRP A 150 -3.67 9.89 9.42
C TRP A 150 -3.42 10.15 7.95
N LEU A 151 -2.18 10.54 7.61
CA LEU A 151 -1.69 10.58 6.25
C LEU A 151 -1.27 9.15 5.90
N TRP A 152 -1.84 8.60 4.84
CA TRP A 152 -1.46 7.28 4.37
C TRP A 152 -0.25 7.39 3.43
N ARG A 153 -0.15 6.56 2.41
CA ARG A 153 0.98 6.58 1.48
C ARG A 153 1.21 7.97 0.88
N VAL A 154 2.46 8.40 0.89
CA VAL A 154 2.88 9.70 0.34
C VAL A 154 3.56 9.47 -1.00
N ARG A 155 3.23 10.30 -2.00
CA ARG A 155 3.87 10.31 -3.32
C ARG A 155 4.42 11.69 -3.61
N TYR A 156 5.65 11.73 -4.16
CA TYR A 156 6.25 12.96 -4.68
C TYR A 156 6.00 13.05 -6.17
N HIS A 157 5.43 14.17 -6.63
CA HIS A 157 5.09 14.41 -8.02
C HIS A 157 5.11 15.91 -8.29
N ASP A 158 5.76 16.34 -9.40
CA ASP A 158 5.84 17.73 -9.85
C ASP A 158 6.23 18.72 -8.73
N GLY A 159 7.31 18.42 -8.01
CA GLY A 159 7.85 19.30 -6.98
C GLY A 159 7.01 19.37 -5.69
N ALA A 160 6.07 18.43 -5.48
CA ALA A 160 5.27 18.38 -4.27
C ALA A 160 4.97 16.95 -3.82
N PHE A 161 4.76 16.80 -2.51
CA PHE A 161 4.26 15.59 -1.89
C PHE A 161 2.74 15.64 -1.84
N TYR A 162 2.10 14.50 -2.07
CA TYR A 162 0.66 14.30 -1.96
C TYR A 162 0.35 13.10 -1.09
N SER A 163 -0.72 13.17 -0.32
CA SER A 163 -1.22 12.05 0.48
C SER A 163 -2.73 12.11 0.61
N LEU A 164 -3.35 10.94 0.82
CA LEU A 164 -4.71 10.87 1.32
C LEU A 164 -4.68 10.93 2.85
N ALA A 165 -5.27 11.97 3.41
CA ALA A 165 -5.44 12.13 4.85
C ALA A 165 -6.86 11.72 5.25
N TYR A 166 -7.01 10.95 6.31
CA TYR A 166 -8.30 10.55 6.83
C TYR A 166 -8.37 10.67 8.36
N THR A 167 -9.58 10.90 8.88
CA THR A 167 -9.77 10.94 10.34
C THR A 167 -9.67 9.54 10.94
N ALA A 168 -8.79 9.37 11.91
CA ALA A 168 -8.56 8.12 12.61
C ALA A 168 -9.04 8.23 14.06
N VAL A 169 -10.34 8.35 14.26
CA VAL A 169 -10.99 8.51 15.57
C VAL A 169 -11.71 7.24 16.02
N ARG A 170 -11.83 7.05 17.35
CA ARG A 170 -12.63 5.98 17.96
C ARG A 170 -13.65 6.56 18.95
N PRO A 171 -14.87 6.02 19.07
CA PRO A 171 -15.42 4.94 18.25
C PRO A 171 -15.48 5.33 16.78
N ARG A 172 -15.33 4.36 15.88
CA ARG A 172 -15.33 4.63 14.42
C ARG A 172 -16.64 5.30 14.03
N PRO A 173 -16.61 6.51 13.46
CA PRO A 173 -17.82 7.18 13.01
C PRO A 173 -18.45 6.43 11.84
N LYS A 174 -19.76 6.66 11.61
CA LYS A 174 -20.46 6.10 10.45
C LYS A 174 -19.94 6.69 9.13
N SER A 175 -19.38 7.87 9.16
CA SER A 175 -18.74 8.56 8.03
C SER A 175 -17.36 9.04 8.43
N ARG A 176 -16.44 9.05 7.51
CA ARG A 176 -15.07 9.50 7.71
C ARG A 176 -14.69 10.49 6.61
N GLU A 177 -14.31 11.68 7.02
CA GLU A 177 -13.77 12.65 6.08
C GLU A 177 -12.41 12.17 5.59
N THR A 178 -12.21 12.21 4.28
CA THR A 178 -10.96 11.91 3.57
C THR A 178 -10.60 13.08 2.68
N LEU A 179 -9.37 13.53 2.79
CA LEU A 179 -8.85 14.71 2.10
C LEU A 179 -7.66 14.32 1.22
N LEU A 180 -7.56 14.92 0.04
CA LEU A 180 -6.28 15.08 -0.61
C LEU A 180 -5.55 16.24 0.06
N VAL A 181 -4.31 15.98 0.51
CA VAL A 181 -3.42 16.99 1.10
C VAL A 181 -2.12 17.07 0.31
N ARG A 182 -1.46 18.24 0.35
CA ARG A 182 -0.25 18.54 -0.42
C ARG A 182 0.77 19.23 0.47
N SER A 183 2.05 18.98 0.19
CA SER A 183 3.19 19.67 0.83
C SER A 183 4.28 19.95 -0.19
N THR A 184 5.02 21.05 -0.03
CA THR A 184 6.22 21.32 -0.85
C THR A 184 7.52 20.97 -0.14
N ASP A 185 7.48 20.75 1.17
CA ASP A 185 8.66 20.45 2.00
C ASP A 185 8.57 19.08 2.72
N GLY A 186 7.45 18.35 2.56
CA GLY A 186 7.18 17.09 3.25
C GLY A 186 6.77 17.25 4.72
N LEU A 187 6.83 18.44 5.30
CA LEU A 187 6.59 18.68 6.72
C LEU A 187 5.35 19.53 6.99
N LYS A 188 5.07 20.53 6.15
CA LYS A 188 3.89 21.40 6.25
C LYS A 188 2.89 21.00 5.16
N TRP A 189 1.67 20.70 5.57
CA TRP A 189 0.65 20.13 4.70
C TRP A 189 -0.58 21.00 4.61
N ASP A 190 -1.04 21.24 3.40
CA ASP A 190 -2.23 22.00 3.07
C ASP A 190 -3.33 21.08 2.53
N ARG A 191 -4.59 21.44 2.81
CA ARG A 191 -5.76 20.76 2.25
C ARG A 191 -5.94 21.16 0.79
N VAL A 192 -6.08 20.19 -0.11
CA VAL A 192 -6.36 20.41 -1.52
C VAL A 192 -7.86 20.31 -1.78
N SER A 193 -8.48 19.19 -1.42
CA SER A 193 -9.90 18.93 -1.63
C SER A 193 -10.41 17.83 -0.69
N SER A 194 -11.74 17.78 -0.52
CA SER A 194 -12.42 16.62 0.07
C SER A 194 -12.60 15.56 -1.00
N VAL A 195 -12.11 14.35 -0.76
CA VAL A 195 -12.27 13.21 -1.67
C VAL A 195 -13.62 12.54 -1.44
N THR A 196 -13.94 12.26 -0.17
CA THR A 196 -15.21 11.68 0.24
C THR A 196 -15.48 11.88 1.71
N ASN A 197 -16.75 11.85 2.10
CA ASN A 197 -17.22 11.82 3.48
C ASN A 197 -17.88 10.49 3.83
N GLU A 198 -17.77 9.49 2.95
CA GLU A 198 -18.39 8.20 3.13
C GLU A 198 -17.64 7.32 4.14
N ARG A 199 -18.28 6.18 4.47
CA ARG A 199 -17.73 5.19 5.38
C ARG A 199 -16.32 4.77 4.96
N MET A 200 -15.38 4.98 5.89
CA MET A 200 -14.08 4.30 5.94
C MET A 200 -13.29 4.21 4.61
N CYS A 201 -13.12 5.31 3.90
CA CYS A 201 -11.98 5.40 3.00
C CYS A 201 -10.75 5.81 3.80
N GLY A 202 -9.59 5.19 3.53
CA GLY A 202 -8.42 5.46 4.36
C GLY A 202 -7.11 5.01 3.73
N GLU A 203 -6.80 3.75 3.86
CA GLU A 203 -5.57 3.18 3.30
C GLU A 203 -5.62 3.30 1.78
N ALA A 204 -4.83 4.21 1.20
CA ALA A 204 -4.90 4.52 -0.22
C ALA A 204 -3.52 4.76 -0.84
N ASP A 205 -3.40 4.48 -2.12
CA ASP A 205 -2.31 4.92 -2.95
C ASP A 205 -2.85 5.63 -4.20
N MET A 206 -1.98 6.33 -4.93
CA MET A 206 -2.38 7.21 -6.00
C MET A 206 -1.53 7.08 -7.26
N ARG A 207 -2.19 7.31 -8.40
CA ARG A 207 -1.60 7.50 -9.72
C ARG A 207 -1.86 8.93 -10.19
N PHE A 208 -0.86 9.56 -10.78
CA PHE A 208 -1.00 10.84 -11.49
C PHE A 208 -1.11 10.57 -12.99
N ASN A 209 -2.03 11.28 -13.65
CA ASN A 209 -2.24 11.21 -15.09
C ASN A 209 -1.63 12.44 -15.77
N ASP A 210 -1.28 12.33 -17.04
CA ASP A 210 -0.62 13.40 -17.82
C ASP A 210 -1.48 14.66 -17.97
N ASP A 211 -2.80 14.53 -17.89
CA ASP A 211 -3.75 15.64 -17.91
C ASP A 211 -3.86 16.40 -16.56
N GLY A 212 -3.11 15.98 -15.55
CA GLY A 212 -3.13 16.52 -14.19
C GLY A 212 -4.15 15.89 -13.27
N SER A 213 -5.06 15.04 -13.76
CA SER A 213 -5.98 14.28 -12.92
C SER A 213 -5.26 13.18 -12.13
N MET A 214 -5.97 12.57 -11.18
CA MET A 214 -5.44 11.51 -10.33
C MET A 214 -6.43 10.37 -10.19
N TRP A 215 -5.91 9.17 -10.02
CA TRP A 215 -6.64 8.05 -9.46
C TRP A 215 -6.17 7.79 -8.03
N LEU A 216 -7.11 7.58 -7.13
CA LEU A 216 -6.88 7.05 -5.80
C LEU A 216 -7.53 5.68 -5.70
N ILE A 217 -6.78 4.66 -5.30
CA ILE A 217 -7.34 3.36 -4.93
C ILE A 217 -7.29 3.28 -3.41
N SER A 218 -8.45 3.11 -2.78
CA SER A 218 -8.58 3.17 -1.34
C SER A 218 -9.34 1.96 -0.79
N ARG A 219 -8.86 1.44 0.34
CA ARG A 219 -9.66 0.56 1.19
C ARG A 219 -10.94 1.27 1.59
N THR A 220 -12.07 0.59 1.48
CA THR A 220 -13.34 1.04 2.05
C THR A 220 -13.70 0.28 3.33
N GLY A 221 -14.72 0.77 4.03
CA GLY A 221 -15.27 0.08 5.20
C GLY A 221 -16.63 -0.54 4.94
N ASP A 222 -16.94 -0.78 3.70
CA ASP A 222 -18.15 -1.47 3.30
C ASP A 222 -18.18 -2.91 3.86
N GLU A 223 -19.35 -3.53 3.97
CA GLU A 223 -19.49 -4.87 4.57
C GLU A 223 -18.65 -5.92 3.84
N ALA A 224 -18.53 -5.80 2.51
CA ALA A 224 -17.69 -6.66 1.69
C ALA A 224 -16.17 -6.35 1.88
N GLY A 225 -15.83 -5.14 2.37
CA GLY A 225 -14.45 -4.68 2.51
C GLY A 225 -13.76 -4.36 1.17
N ASP A 226 -14.53 -4.21 0.10
CA ASP A 226 -14.02 -3.97 -1.24
C ASP A 226 -13.33 -2.60 -1.33
N ALA A 227 -12.39 -2.48 -2.26
CA ALA A 227 -11.75 -1.22 -2.57
C ALA A 227 -12.64 -0.34 -3.45
N ALA A 228 -12.38 0.97 -3.40
CA ALA A 228 -12.94 1.92 -4.34
C ALA A 228 -11.83 2.71 -5.02
N ARG A 229 -12.03 3.01 -6.31
CA ARG A 229 -11.26 3.98 -7.06
C ARG A 229 -11.98 5.33 -7.04
N PHE A 230 -11.22 6.40 -6.87
CA PHE A 230 -11.68 7.77 -6.99
C PHE A 230 -10.93 8.45 -8.12
N ASP A 231 -11.65 8.95 -9.10
CA ASP A 231 -11.11 9.68 -10.24
C ASP A 231 -11.30 11.17 -10.01
N SER A 232 -10.22 11.96 -10.04
CA SER A 232 -10.32 13.41 -9.92
C SER A 232 -10.47 14.09 -11.28
N ASP A 233 -10.95 15.34 -11.29
CA ASP A 233 -10.73 16.26 -12.38
C ASP A 233 -9.24 16.70 -12.44
N PRO A 234 -8.77 17.34 -13.54
CA PRO A 234 -7.40 17.84 -13.67
C PRO A 234 -7.00 18.86 -12.60
N THR A 235 -7.95 19.56 -11.98
CA THR A 235 -7.70 20.50 -10.88
C THR A 235 -7.65 19.81 -9.52
N ARG A 236 -7.99 18.53 -9.44
CA ARG A 236 -8.04 17.72 -8.20
C ARG A 236 -9.02 18.26 -7.17
N LYS A 237 -10.13 18.89 -7.61
CA LYS A 237 -11.14 19.51 -6.74
C LYS A 237 -12.41 18.67 -6.62
N THR A 238 -12.73 17.92 -7.66
CA THR A 238 -13.92 17.07 -7.72
C THR A 238 -13.52 15.61 -7.96
N TRP A 239 -14.27 14.69 -7.35
CA TRP A 239 -13.96 13.26 -7.35
C TRP A 239 -15.17 12.43 -7.70
N THR A 240 -14.97 11.41 -8.51
CA THR A 240 -15.99 10.41 -8.84
C THR A 240 -15.55 9.06 -8.30
N ARG A 241 -16.40 8.43 -7.47
CA ARG A 241 -16.18 7.09 -6.91
C ARG A 241 -16.59 6.02 -7.91
N ARG A 242 -15.80 4.94 -7.96
CA ARG A 242 -16.09 3.68 -8.64
C ARG A 242 -15.78 2.53 -7.70
N ASP A 243 -16.76 1.66 -7.45
CA ASP A 243 -16.54 0.45 -6.67
C ASP A 243 -15.76 -0.58 -7.50
N MET A 244 -14.78 -1.25 -6.90
CA MET A 244 -13.90 -2.16 -7.62
C MET A 244 -14.34 -3.62 -7.52
N GLY A 245 -15.28 -3.96 -6.64
CA GLY A 245 -15.78 -5.33 -6.43
C GLY A 245 -14.69 -6.31 -5.97
N THR A 246 -13.58 -5.80 -5.47
CA THR A 246 -12.42 -6.59 -5.05
C THR A 246 -11.86 -6.02 -3.76
N LEU A 247 -11.57 -6.89 -2.79
CA LEU A 247 -10.93 -6.49 -1.55
C LEU A 247 -9.44 -6.17 -1.83
N ILE A 248 -9.07 -4.90 -1.66
CA ILE A 248 -7.67 -4.44 -1.72
C ILE A 248 -7.44 -3.51 -0.53
N HIS A 249 -6.72 -3.97 0.47
CA HIS A 249 -6.31 -3.15 1.61
C HIS A 249 -4.84 -2.76 1.48
N ALA A 250 -4.49 -1.57 1.95
CA ALA A 250 -3.15 -1.00 1.90
C ALA A 250 -2.51 -1.10 0.51
N PRO A 251 -3.17 -0.58 -0.54
CA PRO A 251 -2.66 -0.68 -1.90
C PRO A 251 -1.28 -0.04 -2.03
N ALA A 252 -0.45 -0.62 -2.91
CA ALA A 252 0.78 -0.07 -3.43
C ALA A 252 0.71 -0.09 -4.97
N ILE A 253 0.87 1.05 -5.61
CA ILE A 253 0.61 1.25 -7.04
C ILE A 253 1.91 1.52 -7.78
N VAL A 254 2.09 0.88 -8.93
CA VAL A 254 3.13 1.22 -9.92
C VAL A 254 2.57 1.18 -11.34
N ASN A 255 3.20 1.91 -12.26
CA ASN A 255 2.85 1.90 -13.68
C ASN A 255 3.98 1.25 -14.48
N TRP A 256 3.63 0.43 -15.47
CA TRP A 256 4.51 -0.06 -16.50
C TRP A 256 3.95 0.40 -17.86
N GLY A 257 4.53 1.46 -18.42
CA GLY A 257 3.88 2.17 -19.52
C GLY A 257 2.48 2.65 -19.09
N ASP A 258 1.48 2.33 -19.90
CA ASP A 258 0.07 2.66 -19.61
C ASP A 258 -0.62 1.68 -18.67
N ARG A 259 0.01 0.53 -18.39
CA ARG A 259 -0.54 -0.51 -17.52
C ARG A 259 -0.37 -0.13 -16.05
N LEU A 260 -1.39 -0.40 -15.24
CA LEU A 260 -1.41 -0.14 -13.81
C LEU A 260 -1.38 -1.45 -13.02
N PHE A 261 -0.42 -1.56 -12.11
CA PHE A 261 -0.28 -2.70 -11.22
C PHE A 261 -0.45 -2.28 -9.77
N VAL A 262 -1.15 -3.10 -9.01
CA VAL A 262 -1.45 -2.84 -7.60
C VAL A 262 -1.16 -4.08 -6.78
N ALA A 263 -0.34 -3.93 -5.75
CA ALA A 263 -0.20 -4.93 -4.71
C ALA A 263 -1.00 -4.52 -3.48
N GLY A 264 -1.50 -5.47 -2.70
CA GLY A 264 -2.28 -5.20 -1.50
C GLY A 264 -2.70 -6.47 -0.77
N ARG A 265 -3.41 -6.30 0.35
CA ARG A 265 -4.07 -7.41 1.02
C ARG A 265 -5.35 -7.75 0.25
N GLY A 266 -5.40 -8.98 -0.25
CA GLY A 266 -6.58 -9.59 -0.84
C GLY A 266 -7.17 -10.68 0.05
N ARG A 267 -8.11 -11.44 -0.53
CA ARG A 267 -8.72 -12.60 0.11
C ARG A 267 -8.93 -13.72 -0.89
N THR A 268 -8.48 -14.92 -0.55
CA THR A 268 -8.76 -16.16 -1.30
C THR A 268 -9.26 -17.21 -0.33
N ASP A 269 -10.35 -17.88 -0.67
CA ASP A 269 -10.97 -18.94 0.17
C ASP A 269 -11.19 -18.52 1.63
N GLY A 270 -11.58 -17.26 1.83
CA GLY A 270 -11.84 -16.69 3.16
C GLY A 270 -10.60 -16.23 3.93
N ASN A 271 -9.39 -16.52 3.46
CA ASN A 271 -8.13 -16.15 4.11
C ASN A 271 -7.52 -14.90 3.51
N TYR A 272 -6.99 -14.02 4.37
CA TYR A 272 -6.21 -12.86 3.91
C TYR A 272 -4.86 -13.32 3.36
N ASN A 273 -4.44 -12.64 2.29
CA ASN A 273 -3.16 -12.88 1.63
C ASN A 273 -2.66 -11.60 0.96
N THR A 274 -1.42 -11.64 0.47
CA THR A 274 -0.83 -10.58 -0.34
C THR A 274 -0.99 -10.95 -1.80
N GLN A 275 -1.55 -10.05 -2.59
CA GLN A 275 -1.80 -10.26 -4.02
C GLN A 275 -1.25 -9.11 -4.85
N LEU A 276 -0.96 -9.42 -6.11
CA LEU A 276 -0.69 -8.45 -7.16
C LEU A 276 -1.80 -8.55 -8.20
N TRP A 277 -2.31 -7.41 -8.63
CA TRP A 277 -3.33 -7.27 -9.69
C TRP A 277 -2.85 -6.34 -10.78
N GLU A 278 -3.35 -6.56 -11.97
CA GLU A 278 -3.41 -5.55 -13.03
C GLU A 278 -4.80 -4.90 -13.02
N ILE A 279 -4.84 -3.59 -13.14
CA ILE A 279 -6.08 -2.81 -13.06
C ILE A 279 -6.20 -1.91 -14.27
N ASP A 280 -7.34 -1.96 -14.94
CA ASP A 280 -7.73 -1.03 -15.99
C ASP A 280 -9.07 -0.35 -15.66
N ASP A 281 -9.66 0.32 -16.64
CA ASP A 281 -10.96 0.99 -16.48
C ASP A 281 -12.14 0.02 -16.28
N ALA A 282 -12.01 -1.21 -16.72
CA ALA A 282 -13.09 -2.19 -16.79
C ALA A 282 -12.89 -3.36 -15.82
N SER A 283 -11.65 -3.65 -15.39
CA SER A 283 -11.32 -4.89 -14.71
C SER A 283 -10.28 -4.74 -13.61
N VAL A 284 -10.33 -5.68 -12.66
CA VAL A 284 -9.30 -5.96 -11.65
C VAL A 284 -8.88 -7.41 -11.85
N THR A 285 -7.75 -7.63 -12.49
CA THR A 285 -7.27 -8.96 -12.87
C THR A 285 -6.21 -9.45 -11.88
N PRO A 286 -6.46 -10.52 -11.10
CA PRO A 286 -5.46 -11.07 -10.21
C PRO A 286 -4.35 -11.75 -11.01
N LEU A 287 -3.09 -11.48 -10.67
CA LEU A 287 -1.91 -12.02 -11.34
C LEU A 287 -1.23 -13.12 -10.52
N ILE A 288 -1.03 -12.86 -9.23
CA ILE A 288 -0.38 -13.81 -8.32
C ILE A 288 -0.80 -13.56 -6.87
N THR A 289 -0.85 -14.64 -6.10
CA THR A 289 -0.97 -14.62 -4.64
C THR A 289 0.37 -15.05 -4.04
N LEU A 290 0.94 -14.21 -3.18
CA LEU A 290 2.20 -14.49 -2.50
C LEU A 290 1.99 -15.39 -1.28
N PRO A 291 3.03 -16.13 -0.84
CA PRO A 291 3.00 -16.90 0.40
C PRO A 291 2.55 -16.02 1.57
N SER A 292 1.44 -16.39 2.20
CA SER A 292 0.78 -15.55 3.20
C SER A 292 0.02 -16.39 4.20
N GLY A 293 -0.07 -15.90 5.44
CA GLY A 293 -0.87 -16.53 6.50
C GLY A 293 -1.03 -15.59 7.68
N GLY A 294 -2.13 -15.76 8.43
CA GLY A 294 -2.41 -14.97 9.61
C GLY A 294 -2.53 -13.47 9.32
N ASP A 295 -1.86 -12.67 10.14
CA ASP A 295 -1.69 -11.24 9.87
C ASP A 295 -0.64 -11.05 8.75
N THR A 296 -1.00 -10.35 7.69
CA THR A 296 -0.19 -10.31 6.47
C THR A 296 -0.46 -9.08 5.61
N SER A 297 0.43 -8.84 4.66
CA SER A 297 0.36 -7.92 3.52
C SER A 297 0.97 -6.54 3.75
N TYR A 298 0.27 -5.46 3.46
CA TYR A 298 0.77 -4.08 3.46
C TYR A 298 2.09 -3.97 2.68
N PRO A 299 2.03 -4.22 1.36
CA PRO A 299 3.24 -4.35 0.56
C PRO A 299 3.87 -3.01 0.20
N GLY A 300 5.21 -3.04 0.03
CA GLY A 300 5.91 -2.12 -0.84
C GLY A 300 6.02 -2.71 -2.24
N LEU A 301 5.96 -1.87 -3.28
CA LEU A 301 5.99 -2.32 -4.68
C LEU A 301 6.83 -1.36 -5.53
N LEU A 302 7.77 -1.90 -6.28
CA LEU A 302 8.57 -1.18 -7.27
C LEU A 302 8.60 -1.95 -8.58
N ILE A 303 8.79 -1.22 -9.68
CA ILE A 303 9.22 -1.82 -10.94
C ILE A 303 10.70 -2.21 -10.78
N ASP A 304 11.07 -3.39 -11.27
CA ASP A 304 12.47 -3.76 -11.41
C ASP A 304 13.14 -2.84 -12.45
N PRO A 305 14.12 -2.02 -12.05
CA PRO A 305 14.76 -1.08 -12.97
C PRO A 305 15.60 -1.74 -14.06
N ASP A 306 15.95 -3.01 -13.86
CA ASP A 306 16.77 -3.79 -14.80
C ASP A 306 15.89 -4.69 -15.71
N ALA A 307 14.56 -4.63 -15.57
CA ALA A 307 13.64 -5.33 -16.47
C ALA A 307 13.71 -4.74 -17.88
N ASP A 308 13.66 -5.61 -18.88
CA ASP A 308 13.59 -5.20 -20.27
C ASP A 308 12.32 -4.38 -20.53
N PRO A 309 12.40 -3.12 -20.94
CA PRO A 309 11.22 -2.27 -21.19
C PRO A 309 10.30 -2.83 -22.28
N ASP A 310 10.83 -3.62 -23.21
CA ASP A 310 10.08 -4.28 -24.28
C ASP A 310 9.65 -5.72 -23.89
N GLY A 311 10.09 -6.18 -22.73
CA GLY A 311 9.81 -7.50 -22.18
C GLY A 311 8.58 -7.54 -21.27
N PRO A 312 8.36 -8.68 -20.59
CA PRO A 312 7.31 -8.78 -19.58
C PRO A 312 7.64 -7.91 -18.37
N PRO A 313 6.64 -7.24 -17.77
CA PRO A 313 6.83 -6.47 -16.55
C PRO A 313 7.43 -7.32 -15.42
N ALA A 314 8.40 -6.75 -14.73
CA ALA A 314 8.98 -7.35 -13.54
C ALA A 314 8.95 -6.36 -12.37
N PHE A 315 8.77 -6.89 -11.17
CA PHE A 315 8.53 -6.11 -9.97
C PHE A 315 9.36 -6.61 -8.80
N PHE A 316 9.78 -5.68 -7.95
CA PHE A 316 10.19 -5.98 -6.58
C PHE A 316 9.03 -5.69 -5.62
N ILE A 317 8.76 -6.62 -4.72
CA ILE A 317 7.71 -6.51 -3.71
C ILE A 317 8.25 -6.86 -2.34
N THR A 318 7.82 -6.12 -1.32
CA THR A 318 8.02 -6.49 0.08
C THR A 318 6.67 -6.65 0.76
N TRP A 319 6.55 -7.58 1.72
CA TRP A 319 5.35 -7.77 2.52
C TRP A 319 5.69 -8.39 3.86
N TYR A 320 4.78 -8.32 4.81
CA TYR A 320 4.89 -9.08 6.05
C TYR A 320 3.89 -10.21 6.09
N SER A 321 4.22 -11.27 6.83
CA SER A 321 3.31 -12.40 6.97
C SER A 321 3.68 -13.30 8.14
N GLN A 322 2.66 -14.02 8.65
CA GLN A 322 2.78 -15.03 9.71
C GLN A 322 2.85 -16.45 9.16
N HIS A 323 2.99 -16.68 7.85
CA HIS A 323 2.92 -18.03 7.26
C HIS A 323 4.07 -18.96 7.69
N GLU A 324 5.19 -18.40 8.16
CA GLU A 324 6.32 -19.14 8.75
C GLU A 324 6.50 -18.85 10.24
N ALA A 325 5.54 -18.15 10.87
CA ALA A 325 5.62 -17.77 12.28
C ALA A 325 5.45 -19.00 13.18
N ASN A 326 6.24 -19.03 14.25
CA ASN A 326 6.13 -20.06 15.30
C ASN A 326 5.09 -19.69 16.36
N ASP A 327 4.74 -18.43 16.46
CA ASP A 327 3.78 -17.86 17.42
C ASP A 327 2.81 -16.91 16.70
N ARG A 328 1.59 -16.78 17.22
CA ARG A 328 0.56 -15.89 16.69
C ARG A 328 0.91 -14.38 16.76
N HIS A 329 1.93 -14.02 17.50
CA HIS A 329 2.41 -12.64 17.63
C HIS A 329 3.62 -12.35 16.73
N GLU A 330 4.30 -13.39 16.26
CA GLU A 330 5.43 -13.27 15.35
C GLU A 330 4.95 -13.01 13.93
N SER A 331 5.62 -12.12 13.22
CA SER A 331 5.50 -11.98 11.77
C SER A 331 6.85 -11.53 11.18
N ASN A 332 7.12 -11.99 9.98
CA ASN A 332 8.38 -11.76 9.30
C ASN A 332 8.18 -10.85 8.08
N ILE A 333 9.26 -10.17 7.69
CA ILE A 333 9.30 -9.35 6.47
C ILE A 333 9.98 -10.15 5.36
N TYR A 334 9.36 -10.14 4.19
CA TYR A 334 9.84 -10.81 2.98
C TYR A 334 10.06 -9.81 1.85
N ALA A 335 10.96 -10.17 0.94
CA ALA A 335 11.13 -9.51 -0.34
C ALA A 335 11.16 -10.55 -1.46
N ALA A 336 10.63 -10.21 -2.62
CA ALA A 336 10.64 -11.06 -3.81
C ALA A 336 10.79 -10.25 -5.09
N ARG A 337 11.29 -10.92 -6.13
CA ARG A 337 11.14 -10.51 -7.52
C ARG A 337 10.06 -11.33 -8.19
N ILE A 338 9.20 -10.66 -8.92
CA ILE A 338 8.07 -11.26 -9.65
C ILE A 338 8.18 -10.84 -11.11
N THR A 339 8.04 -11.80 -12.02
CA THR A 339 7.96 -11.55 -13.46
C THR A 339 6.62 -12.02 -14.00
N LEU A 340 5.98 -11.23 -14.86
CA LEU A 340 4.80 -11.66 -15.59
C LEU A 340 5.21 -12.66 -16.66
N THR A 341 4.52 -13.79 -16.74
CA THR A 341 4.66 -14.74 -17.85
C THR A 341 3.72 -14.31 -18.99
N GLN A 342 4.20 -14.40 -20.23
CA GLN A 342 3.46 -14.01 -21.43
C GLN A 342 2.20 -14.84 -21.66
#